data_f6c3ef57caa05e1406e72c606a7bbca2
#
_entry.id   f6c3ef57caa05e1406e72c606a7bbca2
#
_cell.length_a   1.000
_cell.length_b   1.000
_cell.length_c   1.000
_cell.angle_alpha   90.00
_cell.angle_beta   90.00
_cell.angle_gamma   90.00
#
_symmetry.space_group_name_H-M   'P 1'
#
loop_
_entity.id
_entity.type
_entity.pdbx_description
1 polymer ?
#
loop_
_entity_poly.entity_id
_entity_poly.type
_entity_poly.pdbx_seq_one_letter_code
_entity_poly.pdbx_strand_id
1 'polypeptide(L)'
;MISEQTIDNNVEQGIASYVDYLNNIRLADLMNTLESILSNETDKLSDLASKSANALSNLDWAKIEINNLIDSNRGGDTGVHGFISEFAETGIRNARVVYQGLQKSVVLLNDNGPADILLQGKEVQMKFYANILEEIKQASNYDKMSMLFPRDHVEVIEKIMSGAKTVEFNGNVLSGSQINNIRKAIEDESALRGVSYDKWLESSVLKYKD
;
A
#
# COMPACT_ATOMS: atom_id res chain seq x y z
N MET A 1 12.33 -74.64 -41.11
CA MET A 1 11.04 -73.92 -41.10
C MET A 1 10.82 -73.34 -39.73
N ILE A 2 10.73 -72.04 -39.60
CA ILE A 2 10.35 -71.37 -38.35
C ILE A 2 8.86 -71.63 -38.20
N SER A 3 8.41 -72.13 -37.06
CA SER A 3 6.96 -72.40 -36.84
C SER A 3 6.17 -71.10 -36.75
N GLU A 4 4.92 -71.08 -37.21
CA GLU A 4 4.00 -69.92 -37.04
C GLU A 4 3.94 -69.44 -35.57
N GLN A 5 3.95 -70.38 -34.63
CA GLN A 5 3.96 -70.09 -33.20
C GLN A 5 5.20 -69.33 -32.71
N THR A 6 6.36 -69.52 -33.35
CA THR A 6 7.61 -68.77 -33.04
C THR A 6 7.55 -67.35 -33.58
N ILE A 7 6.88 -67.13 -34.72
CA ILE A 7 6.66 -65.81 -35.30
C ILE A 7 5.70 -64.99 -34.44
N ASP A 8 4.60 -65.57 -34.02
CA ASP A 8 3.58 -64.91 -33.14
C ASP A 8 4.20 -64.47 -31.81
N ASN A 9 4.97 -65.33 -31.14
CA ASN A 9 5.65 -65.02 -29.90
C ASN A 9 6.67 -63.85 -30.06
N ASN A 10 7.40 -63.77 -31.17
CA ASN A 10 8.33 -62.69 -31.44
C ASN A 10 7.60 -61.36 -31.70
N VAL A 11 6.45 -61.39 -32.36
CA VAL A 11 5.63 -60.22 -32.61
C VAL A 11 5.05 -59.68 -31.29
N GLU A 12 4.49 -60.57 -30.44
CA GLU A 12 3.99 -60.20 -29.13
C GLU A 12 5.03 -59.58 -28.23
N GLN A 13 6.24 -60.15 -28.16
CA GLN A 13 7.38 -59.58 -27.43
C GLN A 13 7.82 -58.23 -27.97
N GLY A 14 7.81 -58.04 -29.29
CA GLY A 14 8.12 -56.77 -29.94
C GLY A 14 7.11 -55.70 -29.56
N ILE A 15 5.80 -56.01 -29.56
CA ILE A 15 4.75 -55.11 -29.16
C ILE A 15 4.87 -54.75 -27.68
N ALA A 16 5.07 -55.73 -26.79
CA ALA A 16 5.25 -55.48 -25.36
C ALA A 16 6.42 -54.54 -25.08
N SER A 17 7.58 -54.81 -25.70
CA SER A 17 8.80 -53.92 -25.56
C SER A 17 8.53 -52.50 -26.07
N TYR A 18 7.78 -52.34 -27.15
CA TYR A 18 7.46 -51.02 -27.68
C TYR A 18 6.47 -50.27 -26.75
N VAL A 19 5.47 -50.94 -26.17
CA VAL A 19 4.58 -50.37 -25.20
C VAL A 19 5.31 -49.92 -23.93
N ASP A 20 6.24 -50.75 -23.42
CA ASP A 20 7.07 -50.39 -22.27
C ASP A 20 7.95 -49.18 -22.55
N TYR A 21 8.54 -49.11 -23.74
CA TYR A 21 9.30 -47.94 -24.16
C TYR A 21 8.47 -46.67 -24.20
N LEU A 22 7.27 -46.71 -24.77
CA LEU A 22 6.36 -45.57 -24.81
C LEU A 22 5.90 -45.15 -23.42
N ASN A 23 5.62 -46.10 -22.53
CA ASN A 23 5.23 -45.81 -21.15
C ASN A 23 6.36 -45.14 -20.36
N ASN A 24 7.61 -45.59 -20.56
CA ASN A 24 8.78 -44.98 -19.93
C ASN A 24 9.01 -43.55 -20.40
N ILE A 25 8.83 -43.26 -21.69
CA ILE A 25 8.92 -41.86 -22.21
C ILE A 25 7.81 -40.99 -21.58
N ARG A 26 6.59 -41.48 -21.59
CA ARG A 26 5.44 -40.73 -20.99
C ARG A 26 5.62 -40.46 -19.48
N LEU A 27 6.17 -41.44 -18.76
CA LEU A 27 6.43 -41.29 -17.33
C LEU A 27 7.54 -40.25 -17.09
N ALA A 28 8.62 -40.28 -17.89
CA ALA A 28 9.69 -39.28 -17.80
C ALA A 28 9.18 -37.86 -18.09
N ASP A 29 8.37 -37.68 -19.14
CA ASP A 29 7.76 -36.38 -19.47
C ASP A 29 6.83 -35.88 -18.37
N LEU A 30 6.04 -36.78 -17.77
CA LEU A 30 5.17 -36.44 -16.65
C LEU A 30 5.98 -36.02 -15.42
N MET A 31 7.04 -36.75 -15.09
CA MET A 31 7.92 -36.41 -13.97
C MET A 31 8.60 -35.04 -14.18
N ASN A 32 9.14 -34.80 -15.35
CA ASN A 32 9.76 -33.51 -15.69
C ASN A 32 8.76 -32.35 -15.61
N THR A 33 7.51 -32.59 -16.04
CA THR A 33 6.44 -31.61 -15.95
C THR A 33 6.06 -31.32 -14.49
N LEU A 34 5.94 -32.34 -13.66
CA LEU A 34 5.64 -32.19 -12.22
C LEU A 34 6.78 -31.48 -11.49
N GLU A 35 8.03 -31.83 -11.76
CA GLU A 35 9.19 -31.13 -11.19
C GLU A 35 9.21 -29.65 -11.56
N SER A 36 8.93 -29.32 -12.80
CA SER A 36 8.82 -27.92 -13.26
C SER A 36 7.71 -27.16 -12.54
N ILE A 37 6.53 -27.75 -12.39
CA ILE A 37 5.41 -27.15 -11.66
C ILE A 37 5.76 -26.93 -10.20
N LEU A 38 6.33 -27.94 -9.53
CA LEU A 38 6.72 -27.85 -8.12
C LEU A 38 7.79 -26.78 -7.89
N SER A 39 8.79 -26.70 -8.77
CA SER A 39 9.83 -25.66 -8.70
C SER A 39 9.20 -24.27 -8.83
N ASN A 40 8.36 -24.05 -9.84
CA ASN A 40 7.71 -22.76 -10.06
C ASN A 40 6.83 -22.32 -8.88
N GLU A 41 6.08 -23.25 -8.28
CA GLU A 41 5.24 -22.94 -7.11
C GLU A 41 6.09 -22.68 -5.86
N THR A 42 7.20 -23.39 -5.69
CA THR A 42 8.15 -23.13 -4.60
C THR A 42 8.78 -21.75 -4.72
N ASP A 43 9.18 -21.32 -5.92
CA ASP A 43 9.74 -20.00 -6.17
C ASP A 43 8.72 -18.89 -5.86
N LYS A 44 7.46 -19.06 -6.28
CA LYS A 44 6.37 -18.13 -5.97
C LYS A 44 6.11 -17.99 -4.47
N LEU A 45 6.11 -19.12 -3.74
CA LEU A 45 5.92 -19.11 -2.29
C LEU A 45 7.10 -18.44 -1.58
N SER A 46 8.32 -18.66 -2.03
CA SER A 46 9.53 -18.02 -1.49
C SER A 46 9.50 -16.50 -1.71
N ASP A 47 9.12 -16.04 -2.90
CA ASP A 47 8.97 -14.63 -3.22
C ASP A 47 7.88 -13.98 -2.33
N LEU A 48 6.71 -14.62 -2.21
CA LEU A 48 5.62 -14.14 -1.35
C LEU A 48 6.04 -14.06 0.13
N ALA A 49 6.73 -15.08 0.63
CA ALA A 49 7.25 -15.09 2.00
C ALA A 49 8.25 -13.94 2.23
N SER A 50 9.16 -13.70 1.28
CA SER A 50 10.13 -12.61 1.34
C SER A 50 9.44 -11.24 1.34
N LYS A 51 8.46 -11.01 0.45
CA LYS A 51 7.67 -9.79 0.40
C LYS A 51 6.90 -9.55 1.70
N SER A 52 6.31 -10.61 2.26
CA SER A 52 5.58 -10.53 3.54
C SER A 52 6.50 -10.17 4.70
N ALA A 53 7.67 -10.82 4.80
CA ALA A 53 8.66 -10.52 5.84
C ALA A 53 9.16 -9.07 5.76
N ASN A 54 9.45 -8.59 4.55
CA ASN A 54 9.88 -7.21 4.33
C ASN A 54 8.76 -6.20 4.64
N ALA A 55 7.51 -6.50 4.34
CA ALA A 55 6.37 -5.65 4.71
C ALA A 55 6.20 -5.58 6.23
N LEU A 56 6.23 -6.73 6.91
CA LEU A 56 6.15 -6.79 8.38
C LEU A 56 7.28 -6.00 9.04
N SER A 57 8.50 -6.07 8.53
CA SER A 57 9.64 -5.29 9.06
C SER A 57 9.38 -3.79 9.04
N ASN A 58 8.65 -3.25 8.06
CA ASN A 58 8.28 -1.83 8.04
C ASN A 58 7.22 -1.47 9.08
N LEU A 59 6.28 -2.38 9.34
CA LEU A 59 5.27 -2.19 10.40
C LEU A 59 5.89 -2.30 11.80
N ASP A 60 6.78 -3.27 12.01
CA ASP A 60 7.51 -3.44 13.27
C ASP A 60 8.40 -2.23 13.57
N TRP A 61 9.09 -1.71 12.57
CA TRP A 61 9.84 -0.46 12.71
C TRP A 61 8.91 0.68 13.19
N ALA A 62 7.79 0.93 12.51
CA ALA A 62 6.87 1.99 12.91
C ALA A 62 6.33 1.79 14.33
N LYS A 63 6.00 0.55 14.71
CA LYS A 63 5.55 0.21 16.06
C LYS A 63 6.61 0.50 17.11
N ILE A 64 7.87 0.15 16.85
CA ILE A 64 8.99 0.42 17.77
C ILE A 64 9.16 1.92 17.96
N GLU A 65 9.16 2.70 16.87
CA GLU A 65 9.33 4.15 16.94
C GLU A 65 8.16 4.83 17.67
N ILE A 66 6.93 4.39 17.44
CA ILE A 66 5.74 4.88 18.17
C ILE A 66 5.85 4.57 19.67
N ASN A 67 6.27 3.37 20.04
CA ASN A 67 6.46 3.03 21.46
C ASN A 67 7.56 3.90 22.10
N ASN A 68 8.68 4.12 21.41
CA ASN A 68 9.76 5.00 21.87
C ASN A 68 9.27 6.45 22.07
N LEU A 69 8.39 6.93 21.18
CA LEU A 69 7.76 8.24 21.32
C LEU A 69 6.89 8.34 22.57
N ILE A 70 6.05 7.34 22.79
CA ILE A 70 5.15 7.27 23.96
C ILE A 70 5.97 7.24 25.25
N ASP A 71 6.99 6.39 25.31
CA ASP A 71 7.85 6.23 26.49
C ASP A 71 8.65 7.50 26.79
N SER A 72 9.08 8.25 25.76
CA SER A 72 9.80 9.51 25.93
C SER A 72 8.91 10.72 26.18
N ASN A 73 7.58 10.58 26.05
CA ASN A 73 6.59 11.67 26.10
C ASN A 73 6.98 12.90 25.25
N ARG A 74 7.57 12.65 24.10
CA ARG A 74 8.03 13.70 23.18
C ARG A 74 6.82 14.45 22.61
N GLY A 75 6.77 15.76 22.85
CA GLY A 75 5.69 16.65 22.35
C GLY A 75 4.51 16.81 23.30
N GLY A 76 4.48 16.12 24.45
CA GLY A 76 3.35 16.13 25.38
C GLY A 76 2.08 15.55 24.78
N ASP A 77 0.96 15.61 25.53
CA ASP A 77 -0.31 14.96 25.16
C ASP A 77 -0.90 15.42 23.82
N THR A 78 -0.59 16.63 23.38
CA THR A 78 -1.11 17.20 22.11
C THR A 78 -0.15 17.04 20.94
N GLY A 79 1.16 17.04 21.19
CA GLY A 79 2.18 16.95 20.12
C GLY A 79 2.47 15.51 19.69
N VAL A 80 2.30 14.55 20.59
CA VAL A 80 2.60 13.13 20.32
C VAL A 80 1.76 12.57 19.17
N HIS A 81 0.52 13.05 19.02
CA HIS A 81 -0.39 12.60 17.96
C HIS A 81 0.16 12.83 16.54
N GLY A 82 0.78 13.98 16.30
CA GLY A 82 1.42 14.28 15.01
C GLY A 82 2.54 13.30 14.69
N PHE A 83 3.46 13.10 15.63
CA PHE A 83 4.58 12.17 15.46
C PHE A 83 4.14 10.72 15.26
N ILE A 84 3.13 10.25 16.01
CA ILE A 84 2.56 8.91 15.83
C ILE A 84 2.05 8.74 14.39
N SER A 85 1.34 9.73 13.87
CA SER A 85 0.80 9.71 12.51
C SER A 85 1.90 9.65 11.46
N GLU A 86 3.01 10.35 11.64
CA GLU A 86 4.16 10.35 10.72
C GLU A 86 4.81 8.94 10.63
N PHE A 87 5.06 8.30 11.78
CA PHE A 87 5.62 6.95 11.81
C PHE A 87 4.66 5.91 11.25
N ALA A 88 3.37 5.98 11.64
CA ALA A 88 2.35 5.07 11.16
C ALA A 88 2.14 5.19 9.64
N GLU A 89 2.01 6.40 9.11
CA GLU A 89 1.90 6.68 7.68
C GLU A 89 3.09 6.09 6.90
N THR A 90 4.30 6.38 7.36
CA THR A 90 5.54 5.90 6.73
C THR A 90 5.62 4.37 6.74
N GLY A 91 5.36 3.75 7.89
CA GLY A 91 5.41 2.30 8.05
C GLY A 91 4.38 1.58 7.18
N ILE A 92 3.12 2.03 7.22
CA ILE A 92 2.03 1.39 6.49
C ILE A 92 2.19 1.56 4.98
N ARG A 93 2.55 2.76 4.49
CA ARG A 93 2.79 2.95 3.04
C ARG A 93 3.94 2.10 2.55
N ASN A 94 5.07 2.10 3.24
CA ASN A 94 6.22 1.31 2.86
C ASN A 94 5.93 -0.20 2.92
N ALA A 95 5.20 -0.67 3.94
CA ALA A 95 4.77 -2.06 3.99
C ALA A 95 3.93 -2.47 2.78
N ARG A 96 2.96 -1.64 2.37
CA ARG A 96 2.10 -1.91 1.21
C ARG A 96 2.86 -2.00 -0.10
N VAL A 97 3.77 -1.05 -0.37
CA VAL A 97 4.52 -1.04 -1.63
C VAL A 97 5.56 -2.16 -1.69
N VAL A 98 6.20 -2.47 -0.57
CA VAL A 98 7.17 -3.57 -0.47
C VAL A 98 6.48 -4.94 -0.64
N TYR A 99 5.28 -5.11 -0.08
CA TYR A 99 4.47 -6.32 -0.31
C TYR A 99 4.12 -6.51 -1.79
N GLN A 100 3.94 -5.42 -2.55
CA GLN A 100 3.74 -5.45 -4.00
C GLN A 100 5.04 -5.70 -4.80
N GLY A 101 6.19 -5.85 -4.12
CA GLY A 101 7.50 -6.01 -4.76
C GLY A 101 8.10 -4.68 -5.26
N LEU A 102 7.58 -3.55 -4.82
CA LEU A 102 8.07 -2.22 -5.17
C LEU A 102 9.05 -1.69 -4.11
N GLN A 103 9.84 -0.68 -4.46
CA GLN A 103 10.72 0.00 -3.52
C GLN A 103 9.92 0.91 -2.58
N LYS A 104 10.48 1.18 -1.38
CA LYS A 104 9.90 2.12 -0.42
C LYS A 104 9.63 3.47 -1.09
N SER A 105 8.44 4.01 -0.85
CA SER A 105 7.96 5.25 -1.48
C SER A 105 7.92 6.43 -0.51
N VAL A 106 8.12 6.18 0.78
CA VAL A 106 8.06 7.19 1.84
C VAL A 106 9.34 7.17 2.65
N VAL A 107 9.91 8.36 2.88
CA VAL A 107 11.03 8.59 3.79
C VAL A 107 10.57 9.58 4.85
N LEU A 108 10.67 9.21 6.12
CA LEU A 108 10.43 10.12 7.23
C LEU A 108 11.56 11.13 7.30
N LEU A 109 11.22 12.42 7.38
CA LEU A 109 12.17 13.49 7.61
C LEU A 109 12.17 13.84 9.10
N ASN A 110 13.30 13.72 9.76
CA ASN A 110 13.45 14.03 11.20
C ASN A 110 14.53 15.08 11.38
N ASP A 111 14.47 16.13 10.57
CA ASP A 111 15.51 17.17 10.44
C ASP A 111 15.08 18.54 10.98
N ASN A 112 13.91 18.63 11.63
CA ASN A 112 13.26 19.88 12.07
C ASN A 112 12.96 20.85 10.90
N GLY A 113 12.94 20.34 9.67
CA GLY A 113 12.49 21.06 8.49
C GLY A 113 10.97 21.27 8.47
N PRO A 114 10.46 21.99 7.46
CA PRO A 114 9.02 22.22 7.34
C PRO A 114 8.25 21.04 6.77
N ALA A 115 8.92 20.04 6.18
CA ALA A 115 8.29 18.80 5.68
C ALA A 115 8.47 17.67 6.69
N ASP A 116 7.44 16.83 6.85
CA ASP A 116 7.48 15.67 7.74
C ASP A 116 7.97 14.43 7.01
N ILE A 117 7.60 14.29 5.73
CA ILE A 117 7.95 13.12 4.91
C ILE A 117 8.33 13.52 3.47
N LEU A 118 9.13 12.66 2.83
CA LEU A 118 9.22 12.61 1.36
C LEU A 118 8.31 11.49 0.85
N LEU A 119 7.28 11.86 0.09
CA LEU A 119 6.39 10.91 -0.57
C LEU A 119 6.76 10.86 -2.06
N GLN A 120 7.33 9.74 -2.50
CA GLN A 120 7.84 9.59 -3.88
C GLN A 120 8.79 10.72 -4.31
N GLY A 121 9.62 11.18 -3.37
CA GLY A 121 10.57 12.27 -3.59
C GLY A 121 9.99 13.69 -3.49
N LYS A 122 8.72 13.84 -3.19
CA LYS A 122 8.03 15.12 -3.00
C LYS A 122 7.93 15.44 -1.51
N GLU A 123 8.29 16.65 -1.12
CA GLU A 123 8.14 17.13 0.26
C GLU A 123 6.66 17.27 0.62
N VAL A 124 6.28 16.69 1.75
CA VAL A 124 4.91 16.68 2.24
C VAL A 124 4.90 17.01 3.72
N GLN A 125 4.03 17.96 4.10
CA GLN A 125 3.72 18.28 5.48
C GLN A 125 2.43 17.56 5.90
N MET A 126 2.45 16.89 7.04
CA MET A 126 1.29 16.20 7.59
C MET A 126 0.54 17.10 8.56
N LYS A 127 -0.78 17.12 8.46
CA LYS A 127 -1.65 17.81 9.42
C LYS A 127 -2.84 16.95 9.79
N PHE A 128 -2.94 16.63 11.08
CA PHE A 128 -3.95 15.76 11.64
C PHE A 128 -4.68 16.52 12.78
N TYR A 129 -5.71 17.26 12.42
CA TYR A 129 -6.58 17.98 13.35
C TYR A 129 -7.97 17.35 13.39
N ALA A 130 -8.70 17.55 14.48
CA ALA A 130 -10.08 17.08 14.58
C ALA A 130 -11.06 17.83 13.63
N ASN A 131 -10.64 18.96 13.08
CA ASN A 131 -11.47 19.85 12.28
C ASN A 131 -10.81 20.12 10.92
N ILE A 132 -11.53 19.82 9.85
CA ILE A 132 -11.09 20.03 8.46
C ILE A 132 -10.73 21.49 8.17
N LEU A 133 -11.51 22.45 8.68
CA LEU A 133 -11.23 23.87 8.46
C LEU A 133 -9.92 24.32 9.13
N GLU A 134 -9.57 23.74 10.28
CA GLU A 134 -8.32 24.04 10.94
C GLU A 134 -7.13 23.45 10.16
N GLU A 135 -7.26 22.25 9.59
CA GLU A 135 -6.24 21.68 8.71
C GLU A 135 -5.96 22.54 7.48
N ILE A 136 -7.04 22.99 6.80
CA ILE A 136 -6.91 23.86 5.63
C ILE A 136 -6.26 25.19 6.01
N LYS A 137 -6.65 25.79 7.14
CA LYS A 137 -6.06 27.02 7.64
C LYS A 137 -4.56 26.85 7.95
N GLN A 138 -4.17 25.73 8.54
CA GLN A 138 -2.76 25.43 8.78
C GLN A 138 -1.97 25.18 7.50
N ALA A 139 -2.61 24.70 6.44
CA ALA A 139 -1.97 24.48 5.15
C ALA A 139 -1.40 25.77 4.53
N SER A 140 -2.00 26.94 4.80
CA SER A 140 -1.51 28.22 4.27
C SER A 140 -0.12 28.63 4.78
N ASN A 141 0.35 28.02 5.88
CA ASN A 141 1.71 28.22 6.37
C ASN A 141 2.78 27.45 5.55
N TYR A 142 2.35 26.59 4.62
CA TYR A 142 3.17 25.65 3.85
C TYR A 142 2.84 25.70 2.36
N ASP A 143 2.72 26.88 1.80
CA ASP A 143 2.25 27.19 0.43
C ASP A 143 3.03 26.45 -0.68
N LYS A 144 4.29 26.09 -0.42
CA LYS A 144 5.18 25.43 -1.39
C LYS A 144 5.20 23.90 -1.29
N MET A 145 4.49 23.33 -0.31
CA MET A 145 4.51 21.90 -0.04
C MET A 145 3.17 21.27 -0.32
N SER A 146 3.19 19.97 -0.62
CA SER A 146 1.97 19.19 -0.53
C SER A 146 1.58 18.96 0.92
N MET A 147 0.29 18.90 1.15
CA MET A 147 -0.30 18.65 2.47
C MET A 147 -0.90 17.26 2.49
N LEU A 148 -0.70 16.54 3.56
CA LEU A 148 -1.30 15.23 3.77
C LEU A 148 -2.27 15.31 4.95
N PHE A 149 -3.55 15.09 4.65
CA PHE A 149 -4.63 15.10 5.62
C PHE A 149 -5.16 13.69 5.88
N PRO A 150 -5.85 13.44 7.02
CA PRO A 150 -6.54 12.18 7.28
C PRO A 150 -7.44 11.77 6.10
N ARG A 151 -7.46 10.48 5.80
CA ARG A 151 -8.23 9.96 4.66
C ARG A 151 -9.71 10.33 4.71
N ASP A 152 -10.34 10.19 5.88
CA ASP A 152 -11.74 10.51 6.09
C ASP A 152 -12.04 12.01 5.89
N HIS A 153 -11.08 12.90 6.16
CA HIS A 153 -11.20 14.33 5.89
C HIS A 153 -11.10 14.62 4.39
N VAL A 154 -10.14 13.99 3.71
CA VAL A 154 -9.99 14.14 2.25
C VAL A 154 -11.23 13.63 1.52
N GLU A 155 -11.79 12.48 1.92
CA GLU A 155 -13.04 11.94 1.36
C GLU A 155 -14.22 12.91 1.49
N VAL A 156 -14.30 13.67 2.61
CA VAL A 156 -15.29 14.72 2.82
C VAL A 156 -15.03 15.90 1.89
N ILE A 157 -13.78 16.37 1.80
CA ILE A 157 -13.39 17.47 0.91
C ILE A 157 -13.73 17.11 -0.55
N GLU A 158 -13.37 15.92 -1.02
CA GLU A 158 -13.68 15.46 -2.38
C GLU A 158 -15.18 15.46 -2.69
N LYS A 159 -16.00 14.97 -1.75
CA LYS A 159 -17.48 15.03 -1.88
C LYS A 159 -17.99 16.46 -2.00
N ILE A 160 -17.48 17.37 -1.15
CA ILE A 160 -17.86 18.79 -1.18
C ILE A 160 -17.45 19.44 -2.51
N MET A 161 -16.22 19.18 -2.97
CA MET A 161 -15.68 19.77 -4.19
C MET A 161 -16.34 19.19 -5.45
N SER A 162 -16.83 17.94 -5.41
CA SER A 162 -17.65 17.36 -6.49
C SER A 162 -19.09 17.87 -6.55
N GLY A 163 -19.47 18.75 -5.61
CA GLY A 163 -20.79 19.39 -5.60
C GLY A 163 -21.87 18.64 -4.82
N ALA A 164 -21.51 17.70 -3.96
CA ALA A 164 -22.47 17.01 -3.09
C ALA A 164 -23.22 18.00 -2.20
N LYS A 165 -24.57 17.87 -2.16
CA LYS A 165 -25.44 18.73 -1.35
C LYS A 165 -25.58 18.24 0.10
N THR A 166 -25.30 16.94 0.32
CA THR A 166 -25.37 16.30 1.63
C THR A 166 -24.08 15.53 1.84
N VAL A 167 -23.38 15.80 2.91
CA VAL A 167 -22.12 15.14 3.26
C VAL A 167 -22.18 14.76 4.73
N GLU A 168 -21.87 13.50 5.03
CA GLU A 168 -21.74 13.01 6.40
C GLU A 168 -20.27 13.01 6.81
N PHE A 169 -20.04 13.45 8.06
CA PHE A 169 -18.74 13.44 8.69
C PHE A 169 -18.88 13.09 10.18
N ASN A 170 -18.14 12.08 10.64
CA ASN A 170 -18.19 11.62 12.04
C ASN A 170 -19.62 11.29 12.54
N GLY A 171 -20.43 10.67 11.68
CA GLY A 171 -21.81 10.30 12.01
C GLY A 171 -22.82 11.45 12.02
N ASN A 172 -22.42 12.66 11.62
CA ASN A 172 -23.30 13.82 11.53
C ASN A 172 -23.39 14.33 10.09
N VAL A 173 -24.56 14.78 9.70
CA VAL A 173 -24.75 15.47 8.42
C VAL A 173 -24.26 16.90 8.56
N LEU A 174 -23.33 17.31 7.70
CA LEU A 174 -22.83 18.68 7.66
C LEU A 174 -23.94 19.65 7.21
N SER A 175 -24.05 20.77 7.89
CA SER A 175 -24.96 21.85 7.49
C SER A 175 -24.48 22.49 6.17
N GLY A 176 -25.39 23.14 5.45
CA GLY A 176 -25.05 23.87 4.22
C GLY A 176 -23.99 24.96 4.44
N SER A 177 -23.99 25.61 5.63
CA SER A 177 -22.94 26.59 5.95
C SER A 177 -21.59 25.94 6.19
N GLN A 178 -21.51 24.77 6.84
CA GLN A 178 -20.26 24.01 7.00
C GLN A 178 -19.69 23.56 5.66
N ILE A 179 -20.54 23.03 4.78
CA ILE A 179 -20.14 22.62 3.41
C ILE A 179 -19.58 23.82 2.65
N ASN A 180 -20.26 24.96 2.69
CA ASN A 180 -19.82 26.18 1.99
C ASN A 180 -18.52 26.74 2.57
N ASN A 181 -18.34 26.71 3.88
CA ASN A 181 -17.10 27.17 4.52
C ASN A 181 -15.90 26.29 4.14
N ILE A 182 -16.06 24.95 4.13
CA ILE A 182 -15.00 24.04 3.71
C ILE A 182 -14.68 24.26 2.23
N ARG A 183 -15.71 24.33 1.35
CA ARG A 183 -15.51 24.60 -0.08
C ARG A 183 -14.72 25.88 -0.30
N LYS A 184 -15.18 26.98 0.30
CA LYS A 184 -14.52 28.27 0.17
C LYS A 184 -13.07 28.23 0.66
N ALA A 185 -12.81 27.60 1.80
CA ALA A 185 -11.45 27.49 2.34
C ALA A 185 -10.51 26.73 1.38
N ILE A 186 -10.97 25.64 0.75
CA ILE A 186 -10.21 24.88 -0.25
C ILE A 186 -9.99 25.72 -1.52
N GLU A 187 -11.00 26.45 -2.00
CA GLU A 187 -10.90 27.32 -3.17
C GLU A 187 -9.93 28.49 -2.91
N ASP A 188 -10.01 29.14 -1.75
CA ASP A 188 -9.12 30.23 -1.34
C ASP A 188 -7.67 29.72 -1.25
N GLU A 189 -7.41 28.56 -0.63
CA GLU A 189 -6.10 27.96 -0.52
C GLU A 189 -5.54 27.54 -1.89
N SER A 190 -6.36 26.96 -2.75
CA SER A 190 -5.98 26.60 -4.11
C SER A 190 -5.62 27.83 -4.96
N ALA A 191 -6.36 28.93 -4.79
CA ALA A 191 -6.05 30.21 -5.44
C ALA A 191 -4.73 30.80 -4.95
N LEU A 192 -4.46 30.73 -3.63
CA LEU A 192 -3.20 31.18 -3.04
C LEU A 192 -2.01 30.39 -3.62
N ARG A 193 -2.16 29.08 -3.78
CA ARG A 193 -1.11 28.18 -4.36
C ARG A 193 -1.02 28.24 -5.88
N GLY A 194 -2.02 28.79 -6.55
CA GLY A 194 -2.10 28.85 -8.02
C GLY A 194 -2.32 27.50 -8.69
N VAL A 195 -2.80 26.48 -7.94
CA VAL A 195 -3.06 25.13 -8.44
C VAL A 195 -4.33 24.57 -7.82
N SER A 196 -4.98 23.61 -8.48
CA SER A 196 -6.17 22.92 -7.95
C SER A 196 -5.84 22.07 -6.73
N TYR A 197 -6.84 21.81 -5.88
CA TYR A 197 -6.64 21.13 -4.59
C TYR A 197 -6.04 19.72 -4.74
N ASP A 198 -6.35 19.01 -5.80
CA ASP A 198 -5.81 17.67 -6.12
C ASP A 198 -4.31 17.66 -6.42
N LYS A 199 -3.67 18.82 -6.53
CA LYS A 199 -2.23 18.96 -6.78
C LYS A 199 -1.41 19.22 -5.50
N TRP A 200 -2.06 19.70 -4.47
CA TRP A 200 -1.38 20.00 -3.20
C TRP A 200 -1.93 19.21 -2.01
N LEU A 201 -3.13 18.64 -2.11
CA LEU A 201 -3.75 17.85 -1.06
C LEU A 201 -3.58 16.36 -1.36
N GLU A 202 -2.93 15.66 -0.46
CA GLU A 202 -2.70 14.21 -0.51
C GLU A 202 -3.55 13.53 0.58
N SER A 203 -4.06 12.33 0.28
CA SER A 203 -4.81 11.53 1.25
C SER A 203 -3.86 10.61 2.03
N SER A 204 -3.95 10.65 3.36
CA SER A 204 -3.28 9.69 4.23
C SER A 204 -3.85 8.28 4.07
N VAL A 205 -3.06 7.27 4.45
CA VAL A 205 -3.56 5.91 4.65
C VAL A 205 -4.34 5.77 5.96
N LEU A 206 -4.17 6.73 6.87
CA LEU A 206 -4.81 6.80 8.19
C LEU A 206 -6.08 7.65 8.14
N LYS A 207 -7.03 7.34 9.01
CA LYS A 207 -8.12 8.24 9.38
C LYS A 207 -7.74 9.02 10.63
N TYR A 208 -8.44 10.10 10.89
CA TYR A 208 -8.15 10.93 12.07
C TYR A 208 -8.24 10.16 13.41
N LYS A 209 -9.08 9.13 13.48
CA LYS A 209 -9.32 8.32 14.70
C LYS A 209 -8.59 6.97 14.71
N ASP A 210 -7.77 6.66 13.70
CA ASP A 210 -6.96 5.45 13.69
C ASP A 210 -5.77 5.64 14.64
#